data_1ebab65e45ec1a0367fc114a98e2771d
#
_entry.id   1ebab65e45ec1a0367fc114a98e2771d
#
_cell.length_a   1.000
_cell.length_b   1.000
_cell.length_c   1.000
_cell.angle_alpha   90.00
_cell.angle_beta   90.00
_cell.angle_gamma   90.00
#
_symmetry.space_group_name_H-M   'P 1'
#
loop_
_entity.id
_entity.type
_entity.pdbx_description
1 polymer ?
#
loop_
_entity_poly.entity_id
_entity_poly.type
_entity_poly.pdbx_seq_one_letter_code
_entity_poly.pdbx_strand_id
1 'polypeptide(L)'
;ADIQYKYERMRGRRVLMLSGSDEHGTPITVTADETGKSPQAVVDENHDAIFASLVKLGCSWGQTLDRRGVEFGGALYGRTSDPRHHELVQDILLELHENGFLIQETMEQFCSIADDGGIKFLPDRYVQGVCPACSAEGARGDQCDACGATYEANELKDPVSKLNPEIPVEIRETDHLFFRLDLLQGDLENHAASRKSTWKPNVRAMTQNWLNMGLRPRAVTRDIE
;
A
#
# COMPACT_ATOMS: atom_id res chain seq x y z
N ALA A 1 -12.33 -9.65 -11.01
CA ALA A 1 -11.46 -10.84 -11.10
C ALA A 1 -12.29 -12.12 -11.24
N ASP A 2 -13.25 -12.41 -10.36
CA ASP A 2 -14.01 -13.67 -10.31
C ASP A 2 -14.79 -14.00 -11.61
N ILE A 3 -15.46 -13.02 -12.22
CA ILE A 3 -16.16 -13.21 -13.50
C ILE A 3 -15.17 -13.66 -14.60
N GLN A 4 -14.02 -13.03 -14.68
CA GLN A 4 -12.98 -13.41 -15.65
C GLN A 4 -12.42 -14.80 -15.36
N TYR A 5 -12.20 -15.12 -14.10
CA TYR A 5 -11.78 -16.45 -13.65
C TYR A 5 -12.77 -17.53 -14.10
N LYS A 6 -14.06 -17.35 -13.83
CA LYS A 6 -15.12 -18.27 -14.25
C LYS A 6 -15.20 -18.40 -15.77
N TYR A 7 -15.15 -17.28 -16.48
CA TYR A 7 -15.19 -17.26 -17.95
C TYR A 7 -14.04 -18.03 -18.58
N GLU A 8 -12.80 -17.78 -18.13
CA GLU A 8 -11.63 -18.47 -18.68
C GLU A 8 -11.64 -19.96 -18.35
N ARG A 9 -12.14 -20.34 -17.18
CA ARG A 9 -12.32 -21.75 -16.81
C ARG A 9 -13.38 -22.45 -17.69
N MET A 10 -14.49 -21.80 -17.97
CA MET A 10 -15.50 -22.33 -18.90
C MET A 10 -14.94 -22.55 -20.30
N ARG A 11 -13.92 -21.77 -20.69
CA ARG A 11 -13.16 -21.96 -21.94
C ARG A 11 -12.11 -23.08 -21.88
N GLY A 12 -12.07 -23.83 -20.81
CA GLY A 12 -11.10 -24.92 -20.61
C GLY A 12 -9.67 -24.46 -20.28
N ARG A 13 -9.47 -23.19 -19.94
CA ARG A 13 -8.14 -22.66 -19.58
C ARG A 13 -7.82 -22.99 -18.12
N ARG A 14 -6.55 -23.23 -17.87
CA ARG A 14 -6.02 -23.27 -16.50
C ARG A 14 -5.88 -21.87 -15.98
N VAL A 15 -6.49 -21.57 -14.84
CA VAL A 15 -6.51 -20.23 -14.25
C VAL A 15 -6.25 -20.33 -12.77
N LEU A 16 -5.36 -19.50 -12.29
CA LEU A 16 -5.16 -19.23 -10.86
C LEU A 16 -5.65 -17.83 -10.57
N MET A 17 -6.58 -17.70 -9.63
CA MET A 17 -7.07 -16.42 -9.13
C MET A 17 -6.54 -16.24 -7.70
N LEU A 18 -5.81 -15.15 -7.48
CA LEU A 18 -5.22 -14.81 -6.18
C LEU A 18 -5.81 -13.49 -5.70
N SER A 19 -6.14 -13.43 -4.42
CA SER A 19 -6.45 -12.21 -3.68
C SER A 19 -6.20 -12.45 -2.20
N GLY A 20 -6.42 -11.43 -1.40
CA GLY A 20 -6.28 -11.52 0.05
C GLY A 20 -6.66 -10.21 0.72
N SER A 21 -6.68 -10.23 2.04
CA SER A 21 -6.75 -9.03 2.85
C SER A 21 -5.36 -8.40 2.98
N ASP A 22 -5.29 -7.10 2.76
CA ASP A 22 -4.14 -6.28 3.13
C ASP A 22 -4.26 -5.93 4.60
N GLU A 23 -3.36 -6.48 5.42
CA GLU A 23 -3.47 -6.51 6.88
C GLU A 23 -2.40 -5.68 7.57
N HIS A 24 -1.72 -4.85 6.82
CA HIS A 24 -0.70 -3.94 7.33
C HIS A 24 -1.07 -2.48 7.01
N GLY A 25 -0.46 -1.59 7.79
CA GLY A 25 -0.54 -0.15 7.55
C GLY A 25 -1.47 0.60 8.49
N THR A 26 -1.35 1.89 8.37
CA THR A 26 -1.97 2.92 9.22
C THR A 26 -3.48 2.76 9.47
N PRO A 27 -4.34 2.37 8.52
CA PRO A 27 -5.77 2.25 8.80
C PRO A 27 -6.09 1.20 9.87
N ILE A 28 -5.27 0.16 9.98
CA ILE A 28 -5.46 -0.92 10.95
C ILE A 28 -5.07 -0.45 12.34
N THR A 29 -3.93 0.23 12.47
CA THR A 29 -3.47 0.76 13.75
C THR A 29 -4.41 1.86 14.26
N VAL A 30 -4.93 2.74 13.39
CA VAL A 30 -5.97 3.72 13.76
C VAL A 30 -7.21 3.01 14.31
N THR A 31 -7.73 2.01 13.61
CA THR A 31 -8.92 1.27 14.07
C THR A 31 -8.65 0.52 15.36
N ALA A 32 -7.46 -0.03 15.55
CA ALA A 32 -7.05 -0.70 16.78
C ALA A 32 -7.06 0.28 17.95
N ASP A 33 -6.45 1.45 17.80
CA ASP A 33 -6.41 2.52 18.80
C ASP A 33 -7.82 3.02 19.14
N GLU A 34 -8.67 3.29 18.14
CA GLU A 34 -10.05 3.76 18.33
C GLU A 34 -10.95 2.73 19.02
N THR A 35 -10.72 1.44 18.78
CA THR A 35 -11.57 0.36 19.31
C THR A 35 -11.01 -0.32 20.56
N GLY A 36 -9.78 0.00 20.97
CA GLY A 36 -9.07 -0.63 22.08
C GLY A 36 -8.73 -2.11 21.82
N LYS A 37 -8.69 -2.53 20.56
CA LYS A 37 -8.32 -3.89 20.14
C LYS A 37 -6.85 -3.96 19.74
N SER A 38 -6.29 -5.18 19.72
CA SER A 38 -5.00 -5.38 19.08
C SER A 38 -5.13 -5.27 17.55
N PRO A 39 -4.10 -4.82 16.81
CA PRO A 39 -4.11 -4.83 15.34
C PRO A 39 -4.45 -6.20 14.76
N GLN A 40 -3.94 -7.29 15.37
CA GLN A 40 -4.24 -8.64 14.93
C GLN A 40 -5.74 -8.99 15.06
N ALA A 41 -6.39 -8.60 16.15
CA ALA A 41 -7.83 -8.84 16.33
C ALA A 41 -8.67 -8.08 15.29
N VAL A 42 -8.28 -6.85 14.96
CA VAL A 42 -8.94 -6.05 13.91
C VAL A 42 -8.83 -6.74 12.54
N VAL A 43 -7.65 -7.22 12.17
CA VAL A 43 -7.47 -7.86 10.85
C VAL A 43 -8.12 -9.23 10.78
N ASP A 44 -8.16 -10.01 11.85
CA ASP A 44 -8.84 -11.30 11.90
C ASP A 44 -10.34 -11.16 11.66
N GLU A 45 -10.99 -10.25 12.38
CA GLU A 45 -12.42 -9.98 12.20
C GLU A 45 -12.74 -9.50 10.78
N ASN A 46 -11.94 -8.58 10.25
CA ASN A 46 -12.17 -8.04 8.92
C ASN A 46 -11.89 -9.07 7.81
N HIS A 47 -10.83 -9.88 7.94
CA HIS A 47 -10.53 -10.96 7.01
C HIS A 47 -11.71 -11.90 6.84
N ASP A 48 -12.24 -12.40 7.96
CA ASP A 48 -13.35 -13.35 7.98
C ASP A 48 -14.63 -12.72 7.42
N ALA A 49 -14.92 -11.47 7.78
CA ALA A 49 -16.10 -10.76 7.30
C ALA A 49 -16.06 -10.49 5.79
N ILE A 50 -14.90 -10.08 5.26
CA ILE A 50 -14.67 -9.84 3.83
C ILE A 50 -14.80 -11.16 3.07
N PHE A 51 -14.11 -12.21 3.53
CA PHE A 51 -14.17 -13.54 2.91
C PHE A 51 -15.61 -14.06 2.86
N ALA A 52 -16.32 -14.03 3.98
CA ALA A 52 -17.71 -14.48 4.06
C ALA A 52 -18.64 -13.67 3.11
N SER A 53 -18.43 -12.36 3.00
CA SER A 53 -19.19 -11.49 2.10
C SER A 53 -18.95 -11.82 0.64
N LEU A 54 -17.71 -12.06 0.25
CA LEU A 54 -17.34 -12.45 -1.11
C LEU A 54 -17.93 -13.80 -1.48
N VAL A 55 -17.91 -14.77 -0.57
CA VAL A 55 -18.54 -16.09 -0.78
C VAL A 55 -20.05 -15.97 -0.94
N LYS A 56 -20.72 -15.16 -0.11
CA LYS A 56 -22.16 -14.88 -0.24
C LYS A 56 -22.54 -14.22 -1.56
N LEU A 57 -21.65 -13.41 -2.13
CA LEU A 57 -21.81 -12.83 -3.47
C LEU A 57 -21.54 -13.85 -4.60
N GLY A 58 -21.22 -15.09 -4.27
CA GLY A 58 -20.96 -16.15 -5.24
C GLY A 58 -19.58 -16.11 -5.84
N CYS A 59 -18.63 -15.39 -5.23
CA CYS A 59 -17.21 -15.44 -5.64
C CYS A 59 -16.60 -16.81 -5.35
N SER A 60 -15.67 -17.24 -6.19
CA SER A 60 -15.09 -18.59 -6.17
C SER A 60 -13.97 -18.77 -5.15
N TRP A 61 -13.77 -17.85 -4.22
CA TRP A 61 -12.71 -17.90 -3.20
C TRP A 61 -12.86 -19.15 -2.31
N GLY A 62 -11.72 -19.76 -1.97
CA GLY A 62 -11.69 -20.98 -1.17
C GLY A 62 -12.02 -22.27 -1.96
N GLN A 63 -12.33 -22.17 -3.24
CA GLN A 63 -12.51 -23.33 -4.09
C GLN A 63 -11.15 -23.85 -4.55
N THR A 64 -10.71 -24.91 -3.92
CA THR A 64 -9.61 -25.71 -4.48
C THR A 64 -10.11 -26.43 -5.72
N LEU A 65 -9.31 -26.34 -6.76
CA LEU A 65 -9.69 -26.90 -8.02
C LEU A 65 -9.63 -28.37 -8.07
N ASP A 66 -10.71 -28.80 -8.61
CA ASP A 66 -10.96 -30.04 -9.29
C ASP A 66 -10.52 -31.30 -8.53
N ARG A 67 -11.50 -32.17 -8.39
CA ARG A 67 -11.40 -33.52 -7.84
C ARG A 67 -10.37 -34.43 -8.55
N ARG A 68 -9.64 -33.90 -9.54
CA ARG A 68 -8.64 -34.65 -10.33
C ARG A 68 -7.20 -34.34 -9.95
N GLY A 69 -6.98 -33.59 -8.85
CA GLY A 69 -5.64 -33.29 -8.37
C GLY A 69 -4.78 -32.50 -9.37
N VAL A 70 -5.40 -31.70 -10.22
CA VAL A 70 -4.64 -30.85 -11.14
C VAL A 70 -4.00 -29.73 -10.34
N GLU A 71 -2.69 -29.79 -10.23
CA GLU A 71 -1.84 -28.95 -9.38
C GLU A 71 -1.86 -27.46 -9.72
N PHE A 72 -2.56 -27.00 -10.76
CA PHE A 72 -2.52 -25.61 -11.21
C PHE A 72 -3.90 -25.10 -11.57
N GLY A 73 -4.42 -24.33 -10.68
CA GLY A 73 -5.65 -23.60 -10.86
C GLY A 73 -6.40 -23.55 -9.53
N GLY A 74 -7.04 -22.44 -9.22
CA GLY A 74 -7.75 -22.25 -7.97
C GLY A 74 -8.11 -20.79 -7.77
N ALA A 75 -8.90 -20.57 -6.76
CA ALA A 75 -9.23 -19.26 -6.27
C ALA A 75 -8.80 -19.20 -4.81
N LEU A 76 -7.63 -18.61 -4.57
CA LEU A 76 -7.01 -18.52 -3.26
C LEU A 76 -7.24 -17.13 -2.69
N TYR A 77 -7.70 -17.08 -1.44
CA TYR A 77 -7.84 -15.87 -0.66
C TYR A 77 -6.90 -15.95 0.55
N GLY A 78 -5.82 -15.20 0.48
CA GLY A 78 -4.74 -15.21 1.47
C GLY A 78 -4.78 -14.00 2.40
N ARG A 79 -3.69 -13.83 3.13
CA ARG A 79 -3.47 -12.74 4.11
C ARG A 79 -2.06 -12.22 3.96
N THR A 80 -1.86 -10.91 4.04
CA THR A 80 -0.51 -10.33 4.07
C THR A 80 0.17 -10.53 5.42
N SER A 81 -0.57 -10.86 6.48
CA SER A 81 -0.02 -11.23 7.79
C SER A 81 0.38 -12.71 7.92
N ASP A 82 0.26 -13.52 6.87
CA ASP A 82 0.76 -14.91 6.88
C ASP A 82 2.29 -14.92 7.09
N PRO A 83 2.83 -15.69 8.06
CA PRO A 83 4.27 -15.74 8.31
C PRO A 83 5.13 -16.04 7.06
N ARG A 84 4.63 -16.91 6.17
CA ARG A 84 5.33 -17.22 4.90
C ARG A 84 5.38 -16.01 3.96
N HIS A 85 4.38 -15.13 4.02
CA HIS A 85 4.40 -13.88 3.27
C HIS A 85 5.45 -12.94 3.86
N HIS A 86 5.57 -12.86 5.18
CA HIS A 86 6.62 -12.07 5.84
C HIS A 86 8.02 -12.55 5.46
N GLU A 87 8.28 -13.87 5.52
CA GLU A 87 9.56 -14.45 5.11
C GLU A 87 9.90 -14.07 3.67
N LEU A 88 8.95 -14.24 2.74
CA LEU A 88 9.14 -13.90 1.33
C LEU A 88 9.44 -12.40 1.12
N VAL A 89 8.75 -11.52 1.82
CA VAL A 89 8.98 -10.07 1.74
C VAL A 89 10.37 -9.72 2.26
N GLN A 90 10.80 -10.33 3.37
CA GLN A 90 12.14 -10.13 3.92
C GLN A 90 13.23 -10.61 2.95
N ASP A 91 13.05 -11.78 2.36
CA ASP A 91 13.99 -12.32 1.35
C ASP A 91 14.11 -11.38 0.14
N ILE A 92 12.99 -10.88 -0.37
CA ILE A 92 12.98 -9.92 -1.50
C ILE A 92 13.69 -8.62 -1.11
N LEU A 93 13.46 -8.09 0.09
CA LEU A 93 14.13 -6.87 0.53
C LEU A 93 15.64 -7.06 0.68
N LEU A 94 16.08 -8.21 1.20
CA LEU A 94 17.51 -8.55 1.28
C LEU A 94 18.13 -8.65 -0.11
N GLU A 95 17.47 -9.33 -1.06
CA GLU A 95 17.94 -9.43 -2.44
C GLU A 95 18.04 -8.05 -3.11
N LEU A 96 17.05 -7.18 -2.91
CA LEU A 96 17.09 -5.81 -3.43
C LEU A 96 18.24 -5.01 -2.82
N HIS A 97 18.53 -5.18 -1.53
CA HIS A 97 19.63 -4.52 -0.87
C HIS A 97 20.98 -5.02 -1.40
N GLU A 98 21.18 -6.32 -1.51
CA GLU A 98 22.40 -6.93 -2.04
C GLU A 98 22.69 -6.53 -3.48
N ASN A 99 21.65 -6.32 -4.27
CA ASN A 99 21.74 -5.87 -5.66
C ASN A 99 21.84 -4.34 -5.82
N GLY A 100 21.91 -3.58 -4.73
CA GLY A 100 22.10 -2.13 -4.75
C GLY A 100 20.84 -1.32 -5.12
N PHE A 101 19.66 -1.93 -5.04
CA PHE A 101 18.38 -1.25 -5.26
C PHE A 101 17.81 -0.57 -4.03
N LEU A 102 18.41 -0.74 -2.86
CA LEU A 102 18.02 -0.02 -1.65
C LEU A 102 19.16 0.90 -1.19
N ILE A 103 18.78 2.12 -0.85
CA ILE A 103 19.68 3.10 -0.23
C ILE A 103 19.04 3.62 1.05
N GLN A 104 19.85 4.04 2.01
CA GLN A 104 19.37 4.76 3.18
C GLN A 104 19.38 6.24 2.88
N GLU A 105 18.27 6.91 3.13
CA GLU A 105 18.14 8.36 3.04
C GLU A 105 17.38 8.89 4.24
N THR A 106 17.71 10.09 4.66
CA THR A 106 17.01 10.83 5.70
C THR A 106 15.82 11.56 5.07
N MET A 107 14.66 11.49 5.72
CA MET A 107 13.48 12.25 5.32
C MET A 107 12.83 12.92 6.52
N GLU A 108 12.11 14.01 6.26
CA GLU A 108 11.30 14.68 7.26
C GLU A 108 9.95 13.98 7.42
N GLN A 109 9.56 13.73 8.67
CA GLN A 109 8.25 13.17 9.01
C GLN A 109 7.59 13.93 10.14
N PHE A 110 6.26 13.94 10.13
CA PHE A 110 5.50 14.43 11.25
C PHE A 110 5.64 13.52 12.47
N CYS A 111 5.74 14.12 13.62
CA CYS A 111 5.68 13.41 14.90
C CYS A 111 4.87 14.20 15.92
N SER A 112 4.40 13.52 16.95
CA SER A 112 3.86 14.13 18.16
C SER A 112 4.75 13.75 19.33
N ILE A 113 4.75 14.60 20.36
CA ILE A 113 5.46 14.32 21.62
C ILE A 113 4.40 13.85 22.60
N ALA A 114 4.53 12.63 23.10
CA ALA A 114 3.67 12.09 24.13
C ALA A 114 3.94 12.77 25.50
N ASP A 115 3.00 12.66 26.44
CA ASP A 115 3.11 13.29 27.76
C ASP A 115 4.33 12.81 28.57
N ASP A 116 4.83 11.61 28.28
CA ASP A 116 6.05 11.05 28.88
C ASP A 116 7.35 11.51 28.20
N GLY A 117 7.24 12.37 27.19
CA GLY A 117 8.36 12.87 26.38
C GLY A 117 8.79 11.92 25.24
N GLY A 118 8.07 10.81 25.05
CA GLY A 118 8.27 9.91 23.92
C GLY A 118 7.91 10.57 22.59
N ILE A 119 8.66 10.24 21.52
CA ILE A 119 8.39 10.72 20.17
C ILE A 119 7.58 9.64 19.47
N LYS A 120 6.37 9.99 19.00
CA LYS A 120 5.55 9.13 18.17
C LYS A 120 5.50 9.68 16.75
N PHE A 121 6.12 9.00 15.79
CA PHE A 121 6.02 9.36 14.38
C PHE A 121 4.59 9.16 13.88
N LEU A 122 4.13 10.11 13.08
CA LEU A 122 2.77 10.13 12.55
C LEU A 122 2.83 9.89 11.04
N PRO A 123 2.46 8.68 10.57
CA PRO A 123 2.29 8.42 9.15
C PRO A 123 1.29 9.40 8.52
N ASP A 124 1.39 9.62 7.22
CA ASP A 124 0.65 10.65 6.47
C ASP A 124 -0.86 10.67 6.75
N ARG A 125 -1.47 9.52 7.04
CA ARG A 125 -2.92 9.42 7.32
C ARG A 125 -3.32 9.79 8.75
N TYR A 126 -2.35 9.91 9.65
CA TYR A 126 -2.57 10.42 11.02
C TYR A 126 -2.50 11.94 11.11
N VAL A 127 -2.10 12.60 10.03
CA VAL A 127 -2.00 14.05 9.96
C VAL A 127 -3.00 14.58 8.96
N GLN A 128 -3.63 15.68 9.31
CA GLN A 128 -4.51 16.46 8.43
C GLN A 128 -4.21 17.93 8.59
N GLY A 129 -4.49 18.71 7.55
CA GLY A 129 -4.25 20.14 7.55
C GLY A 129 -4.91 20.82 6.36
N VAL A 130 -4.36 21.97 5.96
CA VAL A 130 -4.83 22.74 4.82
C VAL A 130 -3.98 22.43 3.60
N CYS A 131 -4.62 22.06 2.48
CA CYS A 131 -3.96 21.75 1.23
C CYS A 131 -3.10 22.90 0.72
N PRO A 132 -1.81 22.70 0.39
CA PRO A 132 -0.96 23.77 -0.14
C PRO A 132 -1.41 24.26 -1.53
N ALA A 133 -2.05 23.41 -2.33
CA ALA A 133 -2.44 23.71 -3.71
C ALA A 133 -3.82 24.40 -3.82
N CYS A 134 -4.85 23.93 -3.11
CA CYS A 134 -6.22 24.45 -3.25
C CYS A 134 -6.81 25.04 -1.98
N SER A 135 -6.08 25.04 -0.86
CA SER A 135 -6.50 25.54 0.45
C SER A 135 -7.74 24.86 1.03
N ALA A 136 -8.06 23.64 0.59
CA ALA A 136 -9.11 22.84 1.21
C ALA A 136 -8.66 22.37 2.60
N GLU A 137 -9.55 22.46 3.58
CA GLU A 137 -9.35 21.94 4.93
C GLU A 137 -9.46 20.41 4.96
N GLY A 138 -8.83 19.77 5.94
CA GLY A 138 -8.87 18.33 6.14
C GLY A 138 -8.07 17.51 5.09
N ALA A 139 -7.18 18.17 4.36
CA ALA A 139 -6.25 17.48 3.47
C ALA A 139 -5.32 16.55 4.27
N ARG A 140 -4.99 15.39 3.71
CA ARG A 140 -4.11 14.41 4.36
C ARG A 140 -2.65 14.83 4.26
N GLY A 141 -1.77 14.18 5.02
CA GLY A 141 -0.35 14.49 5.04
C GLY A 141 0.38 14.36 3.70
N ASP A 142 -0.15 13.56 2.76
CA ASP A 142 0.49 13.25 1.47
C ASP A 142 -0.33 13.66 0.24
N GLN A 143 -1.63 13.89 0.40
CA GLN A 143 -2.51 14.22 -0.73
C GLN A 143 -3.80 14.92 -0.30
N CYS A 144 -4.39 15.65 -1.24
CA CYS A 144 -5.68 16.31 -1.07
C CYS A 144 -6.80 15.55 -1.77
N ASP A 145 -7.83 15.14 -1.02
CA ASP A 145 -9.02 14.49 -1.59
C ASP A 145 -9.89 15.44 -2.43
N ALA A 146 -9.77 16.75 -2.23
CA ALA A 146 -10.57 17.73 -2.96
C ALA A 146 -10.02 18.05 -4.35
N CYS A 147 -8.70 18.18 -4.52
CA CYS A 147 -8.09 18.53 -5.80
C CYS A 147 -7.16 17.45 -6.39
N GLY A 148 -6.88 16.38 -5.65
CA GLY A 148 -6.00 15.30 -6.09
C GLY A 148 -4.50 15.64 -6.11
N ALA A 149 -4.10 16.82 -5.61
CA ALA A 149 -2.69 17.18 -5.52
C ALA A 149 -1.97 16.29 -4.51
N THR A 150 -0.76 15.88 -4.86
CA THR A 150 0.20 15.22 -3.96
C THR A 150 1.29 16.20 -3.57
N TYR A 151 1.78 16.11 -2.35
CA TYR A 151 2.79 17.00 -1.77
C TYR A 151 3.58 16.25 -0.69
N GLU A 152 4.72 16.83 -0.30
CA GLU A 152 5.50 16.31 0.82
C GLU A 152 4.87 16.76 2.15
N ALA A 153 5.11 16.00 3.22
CA ALA A 153 4.50 16.24 4.52
C ALA A 153 4.73 17.67 5.04
N ASN A 154 5.93 18.22 4.83
CA ASN A 154 6.31 19.57 5.27
C ASN A 154 5.64 20.70 4.47
N GLU A 155 4.97 20.40 3.35
CA GLU A 155 4.21 21.39 2.57
C GLU A 155 2.77 21.58 3.08
N LEU A 156 2.25 20.62 3.88
CA LEU A 156 0.92 20.73 4.47
C LEU A 156 0.86 21.91 5.46
N LYS A 157 -0.15 22.74 5.33
CA LYS A 157 -0.32 23.90 6.21
C LYS A 157 -1.17 23.52 7.42
N ASP A 158 -0.83 24.11 8.57
CA ASP A 158 -1.55 23.92 9.83
C ASP A 158 -1.79 22.45 10.17
N PRO A 159 -0.73 21.61 10.19
CA PRO A 159 -0.87 20.18 10.42
C PRO A 159 -1.35 19.88 11.85
N VAL A 160 -2.32 19.00 11.97
CA VAL A 160 -2.82 18.50 13.26
C VAL A 160 -2.90 16.96 13.25
N SER A 161 -2.66 16.35 14.40
CA SER A 161 -2.85 14.92 14.56
C SER A 161 -4.34 14.58 14.58
N LYS A 162 -4.74 13.57 13.81
CA LYS A 162 -6.12 13.04 13.87
C LYS A 162 -6.44 12.30 15.15
N LEU A 163 -5.43 11.68 15.76
CA LEU A 163 -5.61 10.91 17.00
C LEU A 163 -5.79 11.81 18.20
N ASN A 164 -5.03 12.89 18.24
CA ASN A 164 -5.13 13.87 19.32
C ASN A 164 -4.82 15.29 18.78
N PRO A 165 -5.84 16.04 18.35
CA PRO A 165 -5.66 17.40 17.81
C PRO A 165 -5.08 18.40 18.82
N GLU A 166 -5.14 18.12 20.12
CA GLU A 166 -4.60 18.98 21.17
C GLU A 166 -3.08 18.90 21.29
N ILE A 167 -2.48 17.80 20.79
CA ILE A 167 -1.02 17.62 20.84
C ILE A 167 -0.40 18.28 19.60
N PRO A 168 0.58 19.17 19.78
CA PRO A 168 1.30 19.78 18.67
C PRO A 168 1.98 18.73 17.78
N VAL A 169 1.93 18.98 16.49
CA VAL A 169 2.66 18.18 15.50
C VAL A 169 3.97 18.90 15.19
N GLU A 170 5.06 18.17 15.26
CA GLU A 170 6.40 18.62 14.90
C GLU A 170 6.90 17.86 13.68
N ILE A 171 7.93 18.39 13.03
CA ILE A 171 8.65 17.70 11.94
C ILE A 171 10.01 17.28 12.48
N ARG A 172 10.38 16.03 12.25
CA ARG A 172 11.70 15.49 12.60
C ARG A 172 12.26 14.65 11.48
N GLU A 173 13.56 14.63 11.41
CA GLU A 173 14.31 13.77 10.50
C GLU A 173 14.32 12.33 11.02
N THR A 174 14.17 11.39 10.09
CA THR A 174 14.28 9.96 10.33
C THR A 174 14.88 9.27 9.12
N ASP A 175 15.61 8.18 9.37
CA ASP A 175 16.30 7.43 8.32
C ASP A 175 15.44 6.26 7.83
N HIS A 176 15.28 6.19 6.52
CA HIS A 176 14.51 5.12 5.87
C HIS A 176 15.27 4.47 4.72
N LEU A 177 14.89 3.24 4.39
CA LEU A 177 15.33 2.60 3.16
C LEU A 177 14.47 3.06 2.00
N PHE A 178 15.12 3.47 0.93
CA PHE A 178 14.49 3.91 -0.31
C PHE A 178 14.81 2.93 -1.43
N PHE A 179 13.77 2.51 -2.14
CA PHE A 179 13.92 1.72 -3.37
C PHE A 179 14.28 2.63 -4.53
N ARG A 180 15.39 2.31 -5.19
CA ARG A 180 15.97 3.04 -6.33
C ARG A 180 15.17 2.80 -7.63
N LEU A 181 13.92 3.26 -7.63
CA LEU A 181 13.04 3.14 -8.80
C LEU A 181 13.60 3.90 -10.01
N ASP A 182 14.38 4.94 -9.77
CA ASP A 182 15.08 5.73 -10.79
C ASP A 182 16.02 4.90 -11.66
N LEU A 183 16.68 3.88 -11.09
CA LEU A 183 17.56 2.98 -11.86
C LEU A 183 16.81 2.15 -12.91
N LEU A 184 15.51 1.96 -12.73
CA LEU A 184 14.67 1.17 -13.63
C LEU A 184 13.95 2.02 -14.70
N GLN A 185 14.19 3.33 -14.74
CA GLN A 185 13.52 4.25 -15.68
C GLN A 185 13.59 3.75 -17.12
N GLY A 186 14.79 3.49 -17.63
CA GLY A 186 14.98 3.06 -19.04
C GLY A 186 14.34 1.71 -19.34
N ASP A 187 14.43 0.75 -18.43
CA ASP A 187 13.84 -0.58 -18.62
C ASP A 187 12.32 -0.49 -18.63
N LEU A 188 11.74 0.33 -17.77
CA LEU A 188 10.29 0.57 -17.72
C LEU A 188 9.78 1.32 -18.95
N GLU A 189 10.54 2.28 -19.50
CA GLU A 189 10.23 2.95 -20.77
C GLU A 189 10.22 1.95 -21.93
N ASN A 190 11.23 1.10 -22.03
CA ASN A 190 11.32 0.06 -23.04
C ASN A 190 10.17 -0.95 -22.91
N HIS A 191 9.86 -1.37 -21.68
CA HIS A 191 8.73 -2.27 -21.42
C HIS A 191 7.40 -1.63 -21.81
N ALA A 192 7.12 -0.40 -21.43
CA ALA A 192 5.91 0.33 -21.78
C ALA A 192 5.76 0.49 -23.31
N ALA A 193 6.86 0.80 -23.99
CA ALA A 193 6.88 0.89 -25.46
C ALA A 193 6.52 -0.45 -26.11
N SER A 194 7.06 -1.57 -25.61
CA SER A 194 6.78 -2.92 -26.12
C SER A 194 5.32 -3.34 -25.94
N ARG A 195 4.61 -2.76 -24.97
CA ARG A 195 3.21 -3.07 -24.63
C ARG A 195 2.19 -2.13 -25.28
N LYS A 196 2.62 -1.19 -26.11
CA LYS A 196 1.79 -0.14 -26.71
C LYS A 196 0.53 -0.67 -27.41
N SER A 197 0.60 -1.83 -28.05
CA SER A 197 -0.52 -2.46 -28.75
C SER A 197 -1.45 -3.30 -27.87
N THR A 198 -0.99 -3.72 -26.69
CA THR A 198 -1.73 -4.65 -25.82
C THR A 198 -2.35 -3.98 -24.59
N TRP A 199 -1.78 -2.87 -24.14
CA TRP A 199 -2.30 -2.14 -23.00
C TRP A 199 -3.48 -1.24 -23.36
N LYS A 200 -4.42 -1.14 -22.43
CA LYS A 200 -5.56 -0.20 -22.58
C LYS A 200 -5.06 1.26 -22.61
N PRO A 201 -5.77 2.17 -23.31
CA PRO A 201 -5.34 3.57 -23.44
C PRO A 201 -5.07 4.29 -22.13
N ASN A 202 -5.94 4.10 -21.11
CA ASN A 202 -5.78 4.72 -19.78
C ASN A 202 -4.53 4.20 -19.04
N VAL A 203 -4.22 2.91 -19.14
CA VAL A 203 -3.00 2.33 -18.55
C VAL A 203 -1.76 2.98 -19.19
N ARG A 204 -1.74 3.08 -20.52
CA ARG A 204 -0.62 3.72 -21.24
C ARG A 204 -0.45 5.18 -20.85
N ALA A 205 -1.55 5.94 -20.82
CA ALA A 205 -1.50 7.35 -20.48
C ALA A 205 -0.96 7.56 -19.06
N MET A 206 -1.44 6.78 -18.10
CA MET A 206 -0.98 6.87 -16.71
C MET A 206 0.50 6.49 -16.58
N THR A 207 0.91 5.37 -17.16
CA THR A 207 2.32 4.95 -17.16
C THR A 207 3.22 6.00 -17.81
N GLN A 208 2.82 6.54 -18.96
CA GLN A 208 3.61 7.56 -19.65
C GLN A 208 3.74 8.84 -18.83
N ASN A 209 2.69 9.25 -18.11
CA ASN A 209 2.78 10.41 -17.21
C ASN A 209 3.82 10.20 -16.12
N TRP A 210 3.81 9.05 -15.46
CA TRP A 210 4.82 8.73 -14.44
C TRP A 210 6.24 8.73 -15.01
N LEU A 211 6.45 8.11 -16.15
CA LEU A 211 7.76 8.07 -16.81
C LEU A 211 8.23 9.48 -17.25
N ASN A 212 7.33 10.31 -17.76
CA ASN A 212 7.65 11.69 -18.16
C ASN A 212 8.01 12.60 -16.98
N MET A 213 7.47 12.34 -15.80
CA MET A 213 7.83 13.05 -14.57
C MET A 213 9.22 12.67 -14.05
N GLY A 214 9.77 11.56 -14.53
CA GLY A 214 10.97 10.91 -14.01
C GLY A 214 10.69 10.14 -12.74
N LEU A 215 11.14 8.90 -12.70
CA LEU A 215 11.00 8.06 -11.51
C LEU A 215 12.03 8.49 -10.45
N ARG A 216 11.61 8.49 -9.20
CA ARG A 216 12.43 8.88 -8.05
C ARG A 216 12.51 7.72 -7.06
N PRO A 217 13.53 7.64 -6.21
CA PRO A 217 13.56 6.73 -5.09
C PRO A 217 12.29 6.84 -4.24
N ARG A 218 11.83 5.71 -3.69
CA ARG A 218 10.61 5.64 -2.86
C ARG A 218 10.92 4.96 -1.55
N ALA A 219 10.55 5.58 -0.45
CA ALA A 219 10.70 5.00 0.88
C ALA A 219 9.87 3.69 0.99
N VAL A 220 10.52 2.62 1.43
CA VAL A 220 9.91 1.29 1.61
C VAL A 220 9.79 0.88 3.07
N THR A 221 10.43 1.60 3.97
CA THR A 221 10.25 1.45 5.42
C THR A 221 9.44 2.61 6.00
N ARG A 222 8.91 2.42 7.18
CA ARG A 222 8.15 3.42 7.94
C ARG A 222 8.44 3.26 9.42
N ASP A 223 8.44 4.37 10.17
CA ASP A 223 8.44 4.34 11.62
C ASP A 223 7.03 3.99 12.09
N ILE A 224 6.85 2.74 12.47
CA ILE A 224 5.62 2.20 13.05
C ILE A 224 6.04 1.49 14.33
N GLU A 225 5.50 1.94 15.48
CA GLU A 225 5.59 1.22 16.74
C GLU A 225 4.56 0.10 16.83
#